data_d72385ffa7d2a443a9e0caed1ab112f4
#
_entry.id   d72385ffa7d2a443a9e0caed1ab112f4
#
_cell.length_a   1.000
_cell.length_b   1.000
_cell.length_c   1.000
_cell.angle_alpha   90.00
_cell.angle_beta   90.00
_cell.angle_gamma   90.00
#
_symmetry.space_group_name_H-M   'P 1'
#
loop_
_entity.id
_entity.type
_entity.pdbx_description
1 polymer ?
#
loop_
_entity_poly.entity_id
_entity_poly.type
_entity_poly.pdbx_seq_one_letter_code
_entity_poly.pdbx_strand_id
1 'polypeptide(L)'
;LVGALDKAKELNVEVVTIFPSMIAGMTAEEITRSFLSQSISGVVIYGMSKEDKVLQKLIREKQFACVVVDAPIVNSRTTSISIDQEQAQYDVAKKTVLDDNCKRVLYIAGRRDGYVTDQRLKGMKRLVKDLDLTMMVRQGDFSELTARNVALKYAKNKDVVVCASDLMAIGAMNALIDMDIFRPVCGFDGITLMGYVGKQMNTIRQDFYSISSRAVEEVHQLMNGGEGHQVIMPHSIVKMYYKDIIC
;
A
#
# COMPACT_ATOMS: atom_id res chain seq x y z
N LEU A 1 -1.44 -8.64 -10.06
CA LEU A 1 -0.81 -9.49 -11.08
C LEU A 1 -1.62 -9.56 -12.37
N VAL A 2 -2.97 -9.71 -12.31
CA VAL A 2 -3.82 -9.87 -13.52
C VAL A 2 -3.61 -8.71 -14.49
N GLY A 3 -3.72 -7.45 -14.05
CA GLY A 3 -3.51 -6.29 -14.91
C GLY A 3 -2.11 -6.23 -15.55
N ALA A 4 -1.09 -6.74 -14.85
CA ALA A 4 0.27 -6.85 -15.41
C ALA A 4 0.34 -7.89 -16.54
N LEU A 5 -0.29 -9.05 -16.34
CA LEU A 5 -0.30 -10.13 -17.34
C LEU A 5 -1.09 -9.72 -18.60
N ASP A 6 -2.24 -9.08 -18.41
CA ASP A 6 -3.07 -8.61 -19.53
C ASP A 6 -2.32 -7.56 -20.37
N LYS A 7 -1.66 -6.59 -19.71
CA LYS A 7 -0.86 -5.56 -20.39
C LYS A 7 0.38 -6.16 -21.08
N ALA A 8 1.04 -7.11 -20.45
CA ALA A 8 2.18 -7.80 -21.05
C ALA A 8 1.78 -8.54 -22.33
N LYS A 9 0.62 -9.20 -22.33
CA LYS A 9 0.04 -9.85 -23.52
C LYS A 9 -0.24 -8.85 -24.65
N GLU A 10 -0.82 -7.69 -24.32
CA GLU A 10 -1.07 -6.61 -25.31
C GLU A 10 0.24 -6.10 -25.93
N LEU A 11 1.31 -5.98 -25.13
CA LEU A 11 2.61 -5.47 -25.56
C LEU A 11 3.53 -6.57 -26.12
N ASN A 12 3.06 -7.80 -26.18
CA ASN A 12 3.82 -8.97 -26.62
C ASN A 12 5.14 -9.13 -25.86
N VAL A 13 5.10 -8.99 -24.53
CA VAL A 13 6.25 -9.23 -23.63
C VAL A 13 5.94 -10.38 -22.69
N GLU A 14 6.98 -11.13 -22.31
CA GLU A 14 6.87 -12.21 -21.33
C GLU A 14 7.09 -11.67 -19.91
N VAL A 15 6.38 -12.26 -18.95
CA VAL A 15 6.49 -11.90 -17.53
C VAL A 15 6.95 -13.09 -16.71
N VAL A 16 8.02 -12.89 -15.96
CA VAL A 16 8.50 -13.83 -14.95
C VAL A 16 8.22 -13.25 -13.57
N THR A 17 7.57 -14.02 -12.70
CA THR A 17 7.32 -13.62 -11.32
C THR A 17 8.45 -14.15 -10.42
N ILE A 18 9.12 -13.24 -9.72
CA ILE A 18 10.21 -13.55 -8.80
C ILE A 18 9.77 -13.15 -7.39
N PHE A 19 9.75 -14.13 -6.49
CA PHE A 19 9.45 -13.87 -5.08
C PHE A 19 10.71 -13.46 -4.32
N PRO A 20 10.63 -12.62 -3.28
CA PRO A 20 11.78 -12.21 -2.47
C PRO A 20 12.61 -13.38 -1.93
N SER A 21 11.97 -14.51 -1.61
CA SER A 21 12.66 -15.71 -1.16
C SER A 21 13.60 -16.33 -2.20
N MET A 22 13.36 -16.10 -3.50
CA MET A 22 14.19 -16.62 -4.59
C MET A 22 15.51 -15.85 -4.78
N ILE A 23 15.56 -14.61 -4.29
CA ILE A 23 16.74 -13.74 -4.36
C ILE A 23 17.30 -13.43 -2.96
N ALA A 24 16.80 -14.10 -1.94
CA ALA A 24 17.24 -13.90 -0.56
C ALA A 24 18.73 -14.28 -0.40
N GLY A 25 19.50 -13.38 0.20
CA GLY A 25 20.94 -13.57 0.40
C GLY A 25 21.81 -13.26 -0.83
N MET A 26 21.23 -12.97 -1.98
CA MET A 26 21.99 -12.57 -3.18
C MET A 26 22.42 -11.09 -3.09
N THR A 27 23.58 -10.79 -3.63
CA THR A 27 24.01 -9.41 -3.87
C THR A 27 23.33 -8.81 -5.10
N ALA A 28 23.39 -7.49 -5.27
CA ALA A 28 22.83 -6.83 -6.46
C ALA A 28 23.51 -7.33 -7.76
N GLU A 29 24.81 -7.61 -7.73
CA GLU A 29 25.57 -8.13 -8.86
C GLU A 29 25.16 -9.56 -9.24
N GLU A 30 24.87 -10.40 -8.26
CA GLU A 30 24.37 -11.77 -8.49
C GLU A 30 22.96 -11.75 -9.08
N ILE A 31 22.08 -10.88 -8.56
CA ILE A 31 20.74 -10.67 -9.13
C ILE A 31 20.84 -10.16 -10.57
N THR A 32 21.69 -9.15 -10.81
CA THR A 32 21.92 -8.60 -12.15
C THR A 32 22.36 -9.68 -13.12
N ARG A 33 23.33 -10.49 -12.73
CA ARG A 33 23.86 -11.60 -13.56
C ARG A 33 22.78 -12.65 -13.84
N SER A 34 21.99 -13.01 -12.83
CA SER A 34 20.89 -13.95 -12.98
C SER A 34 19.82 -13.41 -13.94
N PHE A 35 19.44 -12.15 -13.82
CA PHE A 35 18.43 -11.54 -14.68
C PHE A 35 18.91 -11.43 -16.13
N LEU A 36 20.15 -11.01 -16.36
CA LEU A 36 20.73 -10.94 -17.70
C LEU A 36 20.83 -12.33 -18.36
N SER A 37 21.17 -13.38 -17.61
CA SER A 37 21.22 -14.74 -18.14
C SER A 37 19.84 -15.28 -18.55
N GLN A 38 18.76 -14.70 -18.02
CA GLN A 38 17.37 -15.02 -18.35
C GLN A 38 16.77 -14.03 -19.37
N SER A 39 17.58 -13.15 -19.96
CA SER A 39 17.15 -12.12 -20.92
C SER A 39 16.10 -11.14 -20.35
N ILE A 40 16.09 -10.93 -19.02
CA ILE A 40 15.22 -9.93 -18.39
C ILE A 40 15.77 -8.54 -18.73
N SER A 41 14.92 -7.69 -19.31
CA SER A 41 15.27 -6.34 -19.76
C SER A 41 14.68 -5.24 -18.89
N GLY A 42 13.60 -5.54 -18.17
CA GLY A 42 12.91 -4.61 -17.29
C GLY A 42 12.39 -5.30 -16.03
N VAL A 43 12.20 -4.53 -14.96
CA VAL A 43 11.81 -5.04 -13.64
C VAL A 43 10.71 -4.16 -13.05
N VAL A 44 9.63 -4.78 -12.55
CA VAL A 44 8.62 -4.11 -11.73
C VAL A 44 8.76 -4.60 -10.29
N ILE A 45 8.96 -3.68 -9.36
CA ILE A 45 9.21 -3.97 -7.94
C ILE A 45 8.00 -3.52 -7.11
N TYR A 46 7.39 -4.46 -6.39
CA TYR A 46 6.28 -4.22 -5.47
C TYR A 46 6.75 -4.35 -4.02
N GLY A 47 6.29 -3.43 -3.16
CA GLY A 47 6.47 -3.56 -1.72
C GLY A 47 7.91 -3.43 -1.21
N MET A 48 8.74 -2.66 -1.88
CA MET A 48 10.12 -2.41 -1.50
C MET A 48 10.22 -1.73 -0.12
N SER A 49 11.13 -2.21 0.72
CA SER A 49 11.49 -1.59 2.01
C SER A 49 12.54 -0.49 1.85
N LYS A 50 12.50 0.51 2.74
CA LYS A 50 13.57 1.53 2.86
C LYS A 50 14.91 0.93 3.28
N GLU A 51 14.91 -0.24 3.89
CA GLU A 51 16.12 -0.93 4.37
C GLU A 51 16.68 -1.91 3.34
N ASP A 52 16.00 -2.14 2.23
CA ASP A 52 16.44 -3.04 1.16
C ASP A 52 17.58 -2.41 0.33
N LYS A 53 18.80 -2.56 0.85
CA LYS A 53 20.01 -2.00 0.22
C LYS A 53 20.36 -2.69 -1.11
N VAL A 54 19.95 -3.95 -1.28
CA VAL A 54 20.24 -4.73 -2.49
C VAL A 54 19.40 -4.21 -3.65
N LEU A 55 18.08 -4.09 -3.47
CA LEU A 55 17.21 -3.53 -4.50
C LEU A 55 17.51 -2.05 -4.77
N GLN A 56 17.85 -1.26 -3.73
CA GLN A 56 18.28 0.12 -3.93
C GLN A 56 19.55 0.22 -4.77
N LYS A 57 20.51 -0.69 -4.60
CA LYS A 57 21.72 -0.76 -5.41
C LYS A 57 21.39 -1.15 -6.85
N LEU A 58 20.57 -2.21 -7.05
CA LEU A 58 20.13 -2.64 -8.37
C LEU A 58 19.50 -1.48 -9.18
N ILE A 59 18.62 -0.69 -8.54
CA ILE A 59 17.98 0.48 -9.15
C ILE A 59 19.01 1.57 -9.50
N ARG A 60 19.99 1.82 -8.61
CA ARG A 60 21.02 2.85 -8.84
C ARG A 60 21.98 2.52 -9.97
N GLU A 61 22.25 1.24 -10.18
CA GLU A 61 23.15 0.77 -11.25
C GLU A 61 22.55 0.92 -12.65
N LYS A 62 21.22 1.14 -12.75
CA LYS A 62 20.50 1.43 -14.00
C LYS A 62 20.71 0.41 -15.13
N GLN A 63 21.05 -0.83 -14.79
CA GLN A 63 21.22 -1.91 -15.77
C GLN A 63 19.88 -2.29 -16.41
N PHE A 64 18.78 -2.17 -15.65
CA PHE A 64 17.43 -2.48 -16.09
C PHE A 64 16.57 -1.23 -16.14
N ALA A 65 15.57 -1.24 -17.03
CA ALA A 65 14.40 -0.39 -16.88
C ALA A 65 13.64 -0.83 -15.64
N CYS A 66 13.39 0.08 -14.68
CA CYS A 66 12.72 -0.27 -13.43
C CYS A 66 11.44 0.53 -13.25
N VAL A 67 10.41 -0.14 -12.75
CA VAL A 67 9.23 0.52 -12.17
C VAL A 67 9.12 0.11 -10.72
N VAL A 68 8.99 1.08 -9.82
CA VAL A 68 8.84 0.82 -8.39
C VAL A 68 7.44 1.26 -7.97
N VAL A 69 6.66 0.31 -7.45
CA VAL A 69 5.31 0.59 -6.98
C VAL A 69 5.36 0.91 -5.48
N ASP A 70 4.69 2.02 -5.10
CA ASP A 70 4.58 2.50 -3.72
C ASP A 70 5.91 2.93 -3.05
N ALA A 71 6.94 3.24 -3.84
CA ALA A 71 8.16 3.85 -3.33
C ALA A 71 8.55 5.05 -4.22
N PRO A 72 8.88 6.22 -3.64
CA PRO A 72 9.14 7.45 -4.39
C PRO A 72 10.57 7.48 -4.95
N ILE A 73 10.93 6.48 -5.73
CA ILE A 73 12.26 6.33 -6.31
C ILE A 73 12.18 6.58 -7.82
N VAL A 74 12.82 7.65 -8.26
CA VAL A 74 12.86 8.05 -9.68
C VAL A 74 14.30 8.35 -10.09
N ASN A 75 14.68 7.89 -11.26
CA ASN A 75 15.91 8.28 -11.97
C ASN A 75 15.70 8.10 -13.48
N SER A 76 16.71 8.35 -14.32
CA SER A 76 16.57 8.26 -15.77
C SER A 76 16.08 6.92 -16.32
N ARG A 77 16.20 5.82 -15.54
CA ARG A 77 15.79 4.46 -15.91
C ARG A 77 14.76 3.88 -14.94
N THR A 78 14.19 4.71 -14.05
CA THR A 78 13.25 4.24 -13.03
C THR A 78 12.05 5.16 -12.90
N THR A 79 10.86 4.62 -13.09
CA THR A 79 9.57 5.27 -12.84
C THR A 79 9.00 4.80 -11.51
N SER A 80 8.43 5.73 -10.74
CA SER A 80 7.65 5.45 -9.53
C SER A 80 6.16 5.51 -9.85
N ILE A 81 5.40 4.52 -9.40
CA ILE A 81 3.93 4.50 -9.50
C ILE A 81 3.34 4.34 -8.11
N SER A 82 2.42 5.24 -7.74
CA SER A 82 1.67 5.16 -6.49
C SER A 82 0.40 5.99 -6.60
N ILE A 83 -0.56 5.78 -5.70
CA ILE A 83 -1.55 6.81 -5.40
C ILE A 83 -0.91 7.90 -4.52
N ASP A 84 -1.57 9.03 -4.32
CA ASP A 84 -1.18 9.98 -3.27
C ASP A 84 -1.54 9.38 -1.89
N GLN A 85 -0.59 8.66 -1.31
CA GLN A 85 -0.74 7.92 -0.05
C GLN A 85 -1.05 8.86 1.13
N GLU A 86 -0.47 10.07 1.13
CA GLU A 86 -0.69 11.07 2.17
C GLU A 86 -2.12 11.61 2.09
N GLN A 87 -2.55 12.05 0.89
CA GLN A 87 -3.88 12.60 0.69
C GLN A 87 -4.94 11.52 0.90
N ALA A 88 -4.74 10.30 0.40
CA ALA A 88 -5.69 9.21 0.55
C ALA A 88 -5.95 8.85 2.03
N GLN A 89 -4.89 8.74 2.84
CA GLN A 89 -5.04 8.48 4.28
C GLN A 89 -5.73 9.63 5.01
N TYR A 90 -5.41 10.87 4.65
CA TYR A 90 -6.10 12.04 5.16
C TYR A 90 -7.60 11.99 4.85
N ASP A 91 -7.97 11.71 3.60
CA ASP A 91 -9.35 11.74 3.12
C ASP A 91 -10.24 10.68 3.81
N VAL A 92 -9.78 9.43 3.89
CA VAL A 92 -10.58 8.36 4.53
C VAL A 92 -10.72 8.58 6.04
N ALA A 93 -9.66 9.04 6.69
CA ALA A 93 -9.70 9.32 8.10
C ALA A 93 -10.59 10.54 8.41
N LYS A 94 -10.48 11.62 7.61
CA LYS A 94 -11.32 12.82 7.72
C LYS A 94 -12.79 12.48 7.59
N LYS A 95 -13.15 11.72 6.55
CA LYS A 95 -14.52 11.27 6.36
C LYS A 95 -15.04 10.52 7.60
N THR A 96 -14.27 9.53 8.08
CA THR A 96 -14.70 8.69 9.22
C THR A 96 -14.80 9.49 10.52
N VAL A 97 -13.86 10.40 10.77
CA VAL A 97 -13.85 11.27 11.97
C VAL A 97 -15.05 12.23 11.96
N LEU A 98 -15.39 12.81 10.81
CA LEU A 98 -16.50 13.76 10.69
C LEU A 98 -17.86 13.06 10.71
N ASP A 99 -17.99 11.90 10.06
CA ASP A 99 -19.26 11.13 10.05
C ASP A 99 -19.73 10.78 11.48
N ASP A 100 -18.81 10.53 12.42
CA ASP A 100 -19.08 10.10 13.79
C ASP A 100 -18.65 11.13 14.87
N ASN A 101 -18.29 12.36 14.49
CA ASN A 101 -17.85 13.44 15.37
C ASN A 101 -16.77 13.03 16.39
N CYS A 102 -15.74 12.30 15.93
CA CYS A 102 -14.67 11.75 16.76
C CYS A 102 -13.60 12.80 17.10
N LYS A 103 -12.97 12.67 18.27
CA LYS A 103 -11.88 13.54 18.73
C LYS A 103 -10.60 12.79 19.12
N ARG A 104 -10.73 11.58 19.62
CA ARG A 104 -9.62 10.78 20.14
C ARG A 104 -9.34 9.61 19.20
N VAL A 105 -8.26 9.70 18.44
CA VAL A 105 -7.90 8.75 17.41
C VAL A 105 -6.89 7.73 17.94
N LEU A 106 -7.09 6.44 17.66
CA LEU A 106 -6.06 5.44 17.64
C LEU A 106 -5.66 5.22 16.17
N TYR A 107 -4.43 5.55 15.81
CA TYR A 107 -3.88 5.24 14.50
C TYR A 107 -2.97 4.01 14.58
N ILE A 108 -3.30 2.97 13.82
CA ILE A 108 -2.54 1.74 13.70
C ILE A 108 -1.76 1.80 12.38
N ALA A 109 -0.45 2.06 12.49
CA ALA A 109 0.45 2.28 11.37
C ALA A 109 0.97 0.96 10.78
N GLY A 110 1.44 1.00 9.54
CA GLY A 110 2.13 -0.11 8.89
C GLY A 110 3.55 -0.32 9.41
N ARG A 111 4.37 -1.07 8.66
CA ARG A 111 5.77 -1.36 9.02
C ARG A 111 6.61 -0.09 9.03
N ARG A 112 7.55 0.01 9.97
CA ARG A 112 8.44 1.20 10.12
C ARG A 112 9.34 1.47 8.92
N ASP A 113 9.74 0.42 8.23
CA ASP A 113 10.60 0.46 7.05
C ASP A 113 9.83 0.69 5.73
N GLY A 114 8.49 0.82 5.79
CA GLY A 114 7.65 1.05 4.61
C GLY A 114 7.61 2.50 4.16
N TYR A 115 7.80 2.77 2.88
CA TYR A 115 7.61 4.11 2.29
C TYR A 115 6.18 4.62 2.47
N VAL A 116 5.19 3.77 2.20
CA VAL A 116 3.77 4.13 2.36
C VAL A 116 3.39 4.44 3.81
N THR A 117 4.03 3.79 4.78
CA THR A 117 3.79 4.03 6.21
C THR A 117 4.09 5.49 6.58
N ASP A 118 5.22 6.02 6.10
CA ASP A 118 5.61 7.41 6.35
C ASP A 118 4.62 8.39 5.72
N GLN A 119 4.22 8.13 4.47
CA GLN A 119 3.29 8.98 3.73
C GLN A 119 1.90 9.00 4.40
N ARG A 120 1.36 7.81 4.72
CA ARG A 120 0.07 7.69 5.41
C ARG A 120 0.12 8.35 6.79
N LEU A 121 1.21 8.21 7.54
CA LEU A 121 1.38 8.91 8.83
C LEU A 121 1.44 10.43 8.67
N LYS A 122 2.02 10.97 7.59
CA LYS A 122 1.98 12.40 7.29
C LYS A 122 0.53 12.89 7.10
N GLY A 123 -0.28 12.14 6.33
CA GLY A 123 -1.70 12.44 6.16
C GLY A 123 -2.46 12.49 7.48
N MET A 124 -2.20 11.53 8.38
CA MET A 124 -2.78 11.51 9.72
C MET A 124 -2.34 12.70 10.58
N LYS A 125 -1.06 13.07 10.56
CA LYS A 125 -0.55 14.23 11.31
C LYS A 125 -1.18 15.53 10.82
N ARG A 126 -1.36 15.68 9.50
CA ARG A 126 -2.06 16.83 8.92
C ARG A 126 -3.49 16.89 9.38
N LEU A 127 -4.24 15.78 9.33
CA LEU A 127 -5.63 15.71 9.80
C LEU A 127 -5.78 16.10 11.27
N VAL A 128 -4.89 15.59 12.13
CA VAL A 128 -4.88 15.91 13.56
C VAL A 128 -4.75 17.40 13.81
N LYS A 129 -3.87 18.07 13.05
CA LYS A 129 -3.69 19.52 13.13
C LYS A 129 -4.92 20.28 12.60
N ASP A 130 -5.46 19.87 11.47
CA ASP A 130 -6.54 20.59 10.79
C ASP A 130 -7.88 20.53 11.55
N LEU A 131 -8.14 19.44 12.29
CA LEU A 131 -9.39 19.20 13.02
C LEU A 131 -9.25 19.26 14.55
N ASP A 132 -8.09 19.68 15.05
CA ASP A 132 -7.77 19.73 16.49
C ASP A 132 -8.11 18.40 17.20
N LEU A 133 -7.52 17.31 16.73
CA LEU A 133 -7.71 15.96 17.26
C LEU A 133 -6.57 15.56 18.18
N THR A 134 -6.82 14.55 19.01
CA THR A 134 -5.74 13.83 19.72
C THR A 134 -5.49 12.49 19.06
N MET A 135 -4.24 12.12 18.86
CA MET A 135 -3.88 10.86 18.20
C MET A 135 -2.84 10.07 19.00
N MET A 136 -3.12 8.80 19.17
CA MET A 136 -2.15 7.80 19.62
C MET A 136 -1.74 6.95 18.44
N VAL A 137 -0.45 6.84 18.17
CA VAL A 137 0.10 6.00 17.09
C VAL A 137 0.65 4.71 17.68
N ARG A 138 0.32 3.58 17.06
CA ARG A 138 0.85 2.24 17.37
C ARG A 138 1.20 1.50 16.09
N GLN A 139 2.22 0.64 16.16
CA GLN A 139 2.60 -0.22 15.03
C GLN A 139 1.66 -1.42 14.93
N GLY A 140 1.19 -1.71 13.73
CA GLY A 140 0.39 -2.87 13.36
C GLY A 140 1.04 -3.76 12.31
N ASP A 141 2.13 -3.26 11.69
CA ASP A 141 3.03 -4.00 10.77
C ASP A 141 2.32 -4.65 9.57
N PHE A 142 1.17 -4.08 9.15
CA PHE A 142 0.24 -4.63 8.15
C PHE A 142 -0.29 -6.03 8.52
N SER A 143 -0.26 -6.39 9.80
CA SER A 143 -0.73 -7.66 10.33
C SER A 143 -2.09 -7.51 11.03
N GLU A 144 -3.06 -8.34 10.65
CA GLU A 144 -4.36 -8.41 11.29
C GLU A 144 -4.22 -8.72 12.80
N LEU A 145 -3.44 -9.74 13.12
CA LEU A 145 -3.24 -10.18 14.50
C LEU A 145 -2.58 -9.11 15.37
N THR A 146 -1.54 -8.44 14.84
CA THR A 146 -0.87 -7.34 15.55
C THR A 146 -1.83 -6.19 15.80
N ALA A 147 -2.60 -5.80 14.78
CA ALA A 147 -3.59 -4.72 14.90
C ALA A 147 -4.71 -5.08 15.90
N ARG A 148 -5.18 -6.33 15.92
CA ARG A 148 -6.14 -6.83 16.91
C ARG A 148 -5.59 -6.67 18.33
N ASN A 149 -4.36 -7.09 18.59
CA ASN A 149 -3.72 -6.97 19.90
C ASN A 149 -3.53 -5.50 20.32
N VAL A 150 -3.18 -4.63 19.38
CA VAL A 150 -3.09 -3.18 19.61
C VAL A 150 -4.45 -2.60 19.98
N ALA A 151 -5.51 -2.96 19.26
CA ALA A 151 -6.85 -2.46 19.52
C ALA A 151 -7.38 -2.93 20.88
N LEU A 152 -7.23 -4.21 21.23
CA LEU A 152 -7.59 -4.75 22.57
C LEU A 152 -6.96 -3.93 23.70
N LYS A 153 -5.71 -3.50 23.52
CA LYS A 153 -4.96 -2.79 24.56
C LYS A 153 -5.28 -1.30 24.63
N TYR A 154 -5.54 -0.65 23.51
CA TYR A 154 -5.52 0.83 23.43
C TYR A 154 -6.82 1.47 22.93
N ALA A 155 -7.79 0.72 22.36
CA ALA A 155 -8.97 1.31 21.75
C ALA A 155 -10.05 1.76 22.76
N LYS A 156 -10.05 1.22 23.98
CA LYS A 156 -11.13 1.45 24.96
C LYS A 156 -11.47 2.94 25.19
N ASN A 157 -10.44 3.79 25.26
CA ASN A 157 -10.60 5.23 25.52
C ASN A 157 -10.43 6.08 24.24
N LYS A 158 -10.73 5.50 23.07
CA LYS A 158 -10.68 6.19 21.78
C LYS A 158 -12.05 6.27 21.16
N ASP A 159 -12.25 7.26 20.30
CA ASP A 159 -13.53 7.47 19.62
C ASP A 159 -13.53 6.75 18.25
N VAL A 160 -12.37 6.59 17.65
CA VAL A 160 -12.18 5.98 16.32
C VAL A 160 -10.87 5.23 16.25
N VAL A 161 -10.83 4.16 15.45
CA VAL A 161 -9.61 3.45 15.08
C VAL A 161 -9.36 3.64 13.58
N VAL A 162 -8.24 4.26 13.24
CA VAL A 162 -7.80 4.44 11.85
C VAL A 162 -6.63 3.51 11.59
N CYS A 163 -6.75 2.68 10.55
CA CYS A 163 -5.73 1.70 10.21
C CYS A 163 -5.08 2.02 8.86
N ALA A 164 -3.78 1.79 8.76
CA ALA A 164 -3.04 1.98 7.52
C ALA A 164 -3.22 0.82 6.51
N SER A 165 -4.07 -0.16 6.78
CA SER A 165 -4.51 -1.17 5.81
C SER A 165 -5.84 -1.81 6.23
N ASP A 166 -6.50 -2.45 5.28
CA ASP A 166 -7.77 -3.15 5.52
C ASP A 166 -7.61 -4.38 6.40
N LEU A 167 -6.53 -5.16 6.25
CA LEU A 167 -6.26 -6.28 7.14
C LEU A 167 -6.14 -5.84 8.59
N MET A 168 -5.45 -4.73 8.84
CA MET A 168 -5.36 -4.17 10.18
C MET A 168 -6.72 -3.64 10.68
N ALA A 169 -7.53 -3.05 9.80
CA ALA A 169 -8.87 -2.58 10.15
C ALA A 169 -9.79 -3.76 10.54
N ILE A 170 -9.70 -4.88 9.86
CA ILE A 170 -10.42 -6.12 10.20
C ILE A 170 -9.98 -6.61 11.59
N GLY A 171 -8.68 -6.67 11.86
CA GLY A 171 -8.17 -7.06 13.18
C GLY A 171 -8.64 -6.14 14.30
N ALA A 172 -8.60 -4.83 14.07
CA ALA A 172 -9.08 -3.84 15.03
C ALA A 172 -10.58 -3.97 15.27
N MET A 173 -11.39 -4.18 14.23
CA MET A 173 -12.82 -4.39 14.35
C MET A 173 -13.14 -5.65 15.16
N ASN A 174 -12.46 -6.76 14.89
CA ASN A 174 -12.63 -8.01 15.65
C ASN A 174 -12.32 -7.79 17.15
N ALA A 175 -11.28 -7.01 17.46
CA ALA A 175 -10.97 -6.64 18.84
C ALA A 175 -12.09 -5.82 19.52
N LEU A 176 -12.69 -4.88 18.79
CA LEU A 176 -13.80 -4.06 19.30
C LEU A 176 -15.05 -4.91 19.54
N ILE A 177 -15.35 -5.86 18.65
CA ILE A 177 -16.45 -6.81 18.81
C ILE A 177 -16.22 -7.68 20.07
N ASP A 178 -15.03 -8.24 20.26
CA ASP A 178 -14.70 -9.05 21.43
C ASP A 178 -14.80 -8.30 22.76
N MET A 179 -14.59 -6.98 22.72
CA MET A 179 -14.73 -6.09 23.90
C MET A 179 -16.15 -5.56 24.09
N ASP A 180 -17.10 -5.87 23.22
CA ASP A 180 -18.43 -5.27 23.15
C ASP A 180 -18.40 -3.72 23.09
N ILE A 181 -17.48 -3.18 22.28
CA ILE A 181 -17.29 -1.74 22.09
C ILE A 181 -17.61 -1.35 20.67
N PHE A 182 -18.56 -0.41 20.48
CA PHE A 182 -18.90 0.14 19.19
C PHE A 182 -18.11 1.43 18.92
N ARG A 183 -17.17 1.35 17.99
CA ARG A 183 -16.37 2.50 17.49
C ARG A 183 -16.28 2.43 15.97
N PRO A 184 -16.24 3.56 15.26
CA PRO A 184 -15.92 3.59 13.86
C PRO A 184 -14.49 3.11 13.64
N VAL A 185 -14.30 2.36 12.55
CA VAL A 185 -13.00 1.91 12.06
C VAL A 185 -12.91 2.28 10.59
N CYS A 186 -11.75 2.69 10.12
CA CYS A 186 -11.48 2.76 8.69
C CYS A 186 -10.16 2.11 8.33
N GLY A 187 -10.12 1.60 7.11
CA GLY A 187 -8.99 0.90 6.53
C GLY A 187 -8.37 1.64 5.33
N PHE A 188 -7.57 0.91 4.59
CA PHE A 188 -6.89 1.35 3.39
C PHE A 188 -6.61 0.13 2.52
N ASP A 189 -6.77 0.19 1.22
CA ASP A 189 -6.50 -0.72 0.12
C ASP A 189 -7.75 -1.08 -0.70
N GLY A 190 -8.93 -1.16 -0.08
CA GLY A 190 -10.19 -1.53 -0.75
C GLY A 190 -10.23 -3.02 -1.15
N ILE A 191 -9.69 -3.90 -0.29
CA ILE A 191 -9.66 -5.34 -0.59
C ILE A 191 -11.06 -5.97 -0.51
N THR A 192 -11.30 -6.97 -1.35
CA THR A 192 -12.59 -7.67 -1.43
C THR A 192 -13.06 -8.23 -0.08
N LEU A 193 -12.12 -8.64 0.77
CA LEU A 193 -12.39 -9.16 2.11
C LEU A 193 -13.21 -8.18 2.98
N MET A 194 -13.12 -6.87 2.74
CA MET A 194 -13.90 -5.83 3.43
C MET A 194 -15.41 -5.99 3.25
N GLY A 195 -15.88 -6.64 2.20
CA GLY A 195 -17.29 -6.90 2.01
C GLY A 195 -17.85 -8.07 2.82
N TYR A 196 -16.98 -8.89 3.42
CA TYR A 196 -17.38 -10.03 4.27
C TYR A 196 -17.37 -9.70 5.76
N VAL A 197 -16.94 -8.51 6.16
CA VAL A 197 -16.89 -8.11 7.57
C VAL A 197 -18.30 -7.78 8.11
N GLY A 198 -18.50 -8.02 9.38
CA GLY A 198 -19.81 -7.83 10.02
C GLY A 198 -20.29 -6.36 10.09
N LYS A 199 -19.39 -5.39 9.94
CA LYS A 199 -19.71 -3.97 9.90
C LYS A 199 -18.93 -3.28 8.78
N GLN A 200 -19.62 -2.57 7.90
CA GLN A 200 -18.96 -1.82 6.82
C GLN A 200 -18.12 -0.68 7.38
N MET A 201 -16.96 -0.50 6.78
CA MET A 201 -15.98 0.51 7.12
C MET A 201 -15.63 1.34 5.88
N ASN A 202 -15.31 2.62 6.08
CA ASN A 202 -14.67 3.40 5.02
C ASN A 202 -13.27 2.83 4.74
N THR A 203 -12.93 2.70 3.47
CA THR A 203 -11.58 2.34 3.03
C THR A 203 -11.19 3.11 1.77
N ILE A 204 -9.90 3.22 1.50
CA ILE A 204 -9.39 3.70 0.22
C ILE A 204 -9.35 2.54 -0.76
N ARG A 205 -10.01 2.67 -1.89
CA ARG A 205 -9.82 1.76 -3.00
C ARG A 205 -8.61 2.18 -3.82
N GLN A 206 -7.64 1.28 -3.89
CA GLN A 206 -6.56 1.32 -4.86
C GLN A 206 -6.95 0.40 -6.03
N ASP A 207 -6.90 0.91 -7.25
CA ASP A 207 -7.12 0.08 -8.44
C ASP A 207 -5.83 -0.70 -8.76
N PHE A 208 -5.64 -1.83 -8.08
CA PHE A 208 -4.47 -2.69 -8.27
C PHE A 208 -4.35 -3.24 -9.69
N TYR A 209 -5.47 -3.41 -10.39
CA TYR A 209 -5.45 -3.82 -11.79
C TYR A 209 -4.80 -2.74 -12.65
N SER A 210 -5.31 -1.52 -12.58
CA SER A 210 -4.78 -0.39 -13.34
C SER A 210 -3.36 -0.02 -12.94
N ILE A 211 -3.02 -0.07 -11.64
CA ILE A 211 -1.64 0.14 -11.16
C ILE A 211 -0.67 -0.88 -11.78
N SER A 212 -1.04 -2.16 -11.77
CA SER A 212 -0.19 -3.23 -12.31
C SER A 212 -0.08 -3.17 -13.83
N SER A 213 -1.18 -2.86 -14.52
CA SER A 213 -1.19 -2.63 -15.97
C SER A 213 -0.29 -1.46 -16.34
N ARG A 214 -0.44 -0.32 -15.65
CA ARG A 214 0.40 0.87 -15.86
C ARG A 214 1.88 0.60 -15.58
N ALA A 215 2.21 -0.21 -14.58
CA ALA A 215 3.58 -0.56 -14.26
C ALA A 215 4.27 -1.31 -15.41
N VAL A 216 3.57 -2.22 -16.09
CA VAL A 216 4.11 -2.92 -17.26
C VAL A 216 4.24 -1.97 -18.47
N GLU A 217 3.27 -1.08 -18.67
CA GLU A 217 3.36 -0.06 -19.72
C GLU A 217 4.57 0.85 -19.53
N GLU A 218 4.78 1.35 -18.31
CA GLU A 218 5.92 2.22 -17.97
C GLU A 218 7.28 1.52 -18.13
N VAL A 219 7.40 0.27 -17.65
CA VAL A 219 8.67 -0.44 -17.84
C VAL A 219 8.95 -0.70 -19.31
N HIS A 220 7.92 -0.99 -20.12
CA HIS A 220 8.05 -1.14 -21.56
C HIS A 220 8.49 0.16 -22.25
N GLN A 221 7.92 1.32 -21.85
CA GLN A 221 8.35 2.63 -22.36
C GLN A 221 9.82 2.92 -22.00
N LEU A 222 10.24 2.64 -20.76
CA LEU A 222 11.63 2.80 -20.32
C LEU A 222 12.60 1.89 -21.10
N MET A 223 12.18 0.66 -21.44
CA MET A 223 12.97 -0.24 -22.28
C MET A 223 13.18 0.29 -23.70
N ASN A 224 12.22 1.07 -24.21
CA ASN A 224 12.25 1.69 -25.55
C ASN A 224 12.78 3.12 -25.55
N GLY A 225 13.57 3.52 -24.55
CA GLY A 225 14.26 4.80 -24.52
C GLY A 225 13.50 5.94 -23.82
N GLY A 226 12.39 5.64 -23.15
CA GLY A 226 11.70 6.60 -22.28
C GLY A 226 12.54 6.98 -21.06
N GLU A 227 12.18 8.09 -20.41
CA GLU A 227 12.79 8.56 -19.18
C GLU A 227 11.89 8.29 -17.96
N GLY A 228 12.53 7.98 -16.83
CA GLY A 228 11.82 7.73 -15.59
C GLY A 228 11.18 8.98 -15.00
N HIS A 229 9.98 8.81 -14.48
CA HIS A 229 9.18 9.89 -13.90
C HIS A 229 8.25 9.35 -12.78
N GLN A 230 7.49 10.23 -12.17
CA GLN A 230 6.50 9.84 -11.18
C GLN A 230 5.10 9.77 -11.79
N VAL A 231 4.41 8.66 -11.55
CA VAL A 231 3.00 8.45 -11.93
C VAL A 231 2.16 8.40 -10.67
N ILE A 232 1.19 9.31 -10.55
CA ILE A 232 0.21 9.31 -9.47
C ILE A 232 -1.12 8.79 -10.01
N MET A 233 -1.55 7.66 -9.48
CA MET A 233 -2.82 7.02 -9.82
C MET A 233 -3.96 7.58 -8.96
N PRO A 234 -5.20 7.61 -9.46
CA PRO A 234 -6.35 8.05 -8.68
C PRO A 234 -6.67 7.06 -7.55
N HIS A 235 -7.32 7.57 -6.51
CA HIS A 235 -7.91 6.78 -5.43
C HIS A 235 -9.35 7.22 -5.16
N SER A 236 -10.11 6.39 -4.46
CA SER A 236 -11.47 6.73 -4.04
C SER A 236 -11.77 6.16 -2.65
N ILE A 237 -12.66 6.83 -1.91
CA ILE A 237 -13.19 6.29 -0.67
C ILE A 237 -14.40 5.42 -1.01
N VAL A 238 -14.41 4.20 -0.49
CA VAL A 238 -15.51 3.25 -0.66
C VAL A 238 -15.94 2.63 0.67
N LYS A 239 -17.18 2.15 0.71
CA LYS A 239 -17.67 1.15 1.68
C LYS A 239 -18.03 -0.08 0.88
N MET A 240 -17.38 -1.20 1.13
CA MET A 240 -17.66 -2.44 0.42
C MET A 240 -18.78 -3.20 1.10
N TYR A 241 -19.75 -3.66 0.31
CA TYR A 241 -20.86 -4.49 0.76
C TYR A 241 -20.74 -5.88 0.15
N TYR A 242 -21.28 -6.88 0.82
CA TYR A 242 -21.28 -8.26 0.31
C TYR A 242 -21.85 -8.36 -1.11
N LYS A 243 -22.92 -7.62 -1.42
CA LYS A 243 -23.49 -7.54 -2.78
C LYS A 243 -22.52 -7.04 -3.85
N ASP A 244 -21.52 -6.24 -3.47
CA ASP A 244 -20.53 -5.67 -4.41
C ASP A 244 -19.40 -6.67 -4.74
N ILE A 245 -19.43 -7.87 -4.10
CA ILE A 245 -18.40 -8.91 -4.24
C ILE A 245 -18.89 -10.07 -5.11
N ILE A 246 -20.20 -10.35 -5.05
CA ILE A 246 -20.83 -11.53 -5.69
C ILE A 246 -21.35 -11.27 -7.10
N CYS A 247 -21.13 -10.05 -7.63
CA CYS A 247 -21.53 -9.65 -8.98
C CYS A 247 -20.43 -9.82 -10.00
#